data_4e42c9c6e4d34392f6a2ba6c532a8d2d
#
_entry.id   4e42c9c6e4d34392f6a2ba6c532a8d2d
#
_cell.length_a   1.000
_cell.length_b   1.000
_cell.length_c   1.000
_cell.angle_alpha   90.00
_cell.angle_beta   90.00
_cell.angle_gamma   90.00
#
_symmetry.space_group_name_H-M   'P 1'
#
loop_
_entity.id
_entity.type
_entity.pdbx_description
1 polymer ?
#
loop_
_entity_poly.entity_id
_entity_poly.type
_entity_poly.pdbx_seq_one_letter_code
_entity_poly.pdbx_strand_id
1 'polypeptide(L)'
;YGGVNAFIIIFAVYPVAVPMFRKANVSKLLMPAIFLYGAVVLNVVTPGAPSMLCIALSEKLGVTTFVAPTMAIVLLVVAFGFGIFYFTWASNSLRARGIGFVASESDAELIAGSTSGKELPPIHLAILPYIVIIVLKLVLANSMSASDGINTAMGVGAIVLIITNYKYLKGHIVQDLVT
;
A
#
# COMPACT_ATOMS: atom_id res chain seq x y z
N TYR A 1 0.52 3.98 1.61
CA TYR A 1 1.26 5.02 0.88
C TYR A 1 1.50 6.23 1.79
N GLY A 2 2.55 6.20 2.56
CA GLY A 2 2.86 7.23 3.57
C GLY A 2 3.80 8.33 3.06
N GLY A 3 3.58 8.92 1.88
CA GLY A 3 4.49 9.90 1.29
C GLY A 3 5.72 9.29 0.61
N VAL A 4 5.83 7.97 0.60
CA VAL A 4 6.90 7.24 -0.10
C VAL A 4 6.65 7.29 -1.61
N ASN A 5 7.70 7.31 -2.41
CA ASN A 5 7.59 7.29 -3.86
C ASN A 5 6.83 6.04 -4.34
N ALA A 6 5.90 6.23 -5.29
CA ALA A 6 5.07 5.15 -5.85
C ALA A 6 5.91 3.98 -6.39
N PHE A 7 7.08 4.25 -6.96
CA PHE A 7 7.97 3.21 -7.49
C PHE A 7 8.51 2.31 -6.38
N ILE A 8 8.92 2.87 -5.25
CA ILE A 8 9.41 2.09 -4.10
C ILE A 8 8.32 1.15 -3.59
N ILE A 9 7.07 1.64 -3.54
CA ILE A 9 5.92 0.82 -3.12
C ILE A 9 5.67 -0.32 -4.10
N ILE A 10 5.76 -0.06 -5.40
CA ILE A 10 5.59 -1.10 -6.43
C ILE A 10 6.60 -2.21 -6.20
N PHE A 11 7.88 -1.88 -5.99
CA PHE A 11 8.91 -2.89 -5.71
C PHE A 11 8.65 -3.65 -4.39
N ALA A 12 8.25 -2.95 -3.33
CA ALA A 12 7.96 -3.57 -2.03
C ALA A 12 6.72 -4.48 -2.06
N VAL A 13 5.69 -4.13 -2.86
CA VAL A 13 4.44 -4.90 -2.95
C VAL A 13 4.55 -6.04 -3.97
N TYR A 14 5.45 -5.94 -4.95
CA TYR A 14 5.61 -6.93 -6.00
C TYR A 14 5.76 -8.38 -5.49
N PRO A 15 6.66 -8.67 -4.52
CA PRO A 15 6.83 -10.02 -4.00
C PRO A 15 5.57 -10.61 -3.37
N VAL A 16 4.72 -9.76 -2.80
CA VAL A 16 3.45 -10.19 -2.19
C VAL A 16 2.36 -10.34 -3.26
N ALA A 17 2.37 -9.49 -4.27
CA ALA A 17 1.36 -9.49 -5.32
C ALA A 17 1.49 -10.69 -6.26
N VAL A 18 2.70 -11.13 -6.60
CA VAL A 18 2.94 -12.25 -7.52
C VAL A 18 2.22 -13.54 -7.07
N PRO A 19 2.39 -14.04 -5.83
CA PRO A 19 1.65 -15.20 -5.35
C PRO A 19 0.14 -15.00 -5.34
N MET A 20 -0.34 -13.79 -5.02
CA MET A 20 -1.77 -13.46 -5.03
C MET A 20 -2.35 -13.51 -6.43
N PHE A 21 -1.68 -12.92 -7.41
CA PHE A 21 -2.09 -12.94 -8.83
C PHE A 21 -2.12 -14.37 -9.38
N ARG A 22 -1.11 -15.18 -9.02
CA ARG A 22 -1.08 -16.61 -9.36
C ARG A 22 -2.28 -17.35 -8.79
N LYS A 23 -2.53 -17.20 -7.49
CA LYS A 23 -3.64 -17.87 -6.79
C LYS A 23 -5.00 -17.47 -7.35
N ALA A 24 -5.15 -16.21 -7.73
CA ALA A 24 -6.36 -15.68 -8.35
C ALA A 24 -6.41 -15.90 -9.88
N ASN A 25 -5.39 -16.48 -10.50
CA ASN A 25 -5.25 -16.61 -11.95
C ASN A 25 -5.50 -15.30 -12.71
N VAL A 26 -4.94 -14.20 -12.20
CA VAL A 26 -5.02 -12.87 -12.83
C VAL A 26 -3.77 -12.64 -13.67
N SER A 27 -3.95 -12.18 -14.90
CA SER A 27 -2.82 -11.91 -15.80
C SER A 27 -1.88 -10.85 -15.25
N LYS A 28 -0.56 -11.08 -15.31
CA LYS A 28 0.48 -10.11 -14.93
C LYS A 28 0.40 -8.80 -15.73
N LEU A 29 -0.21 -8.81 -16.90
CA LEU A 29 -0.42 -7.59 -17.70
C LEU A 29 -1.24 -6.52 -16.96
N LEU A 30 -2.12 -6.93 -16.06
CA LEU A 30 -2.91 -5.99 -15.24
C LEU A 30 -2.15 -5.48 -14.01
N MET A 31 -1.06 -6.11 -13.61
CA MET A 31 -0.33 -5.76 -12.38
C MET A 31 0.15 -4.31 -12.35
N PRO A 32 0.83 -3.78 -13.40
CA PRO A 32 1.24 -2.38 -13.40
C PRO A 32 0.06 -1.42 -13.31
N ALA A 33 -1.03 -1.72 -14.00
CA ALA A 33 -2.23 -0.87 -13.99
C ALA A 33 -2.90 -0.86 -12.62
N ILE A 34 -3.02 -2.01 -11.94
CA ILE A 34 -3.57 -2.12 -10.59
C ILE A 34 -2.69 -1.37 -9.58
N PHE A 35 -1.36 -1.50 -9.68
CA PHE A 35 -0.43 -0.80 -8.81
C PHE A 35 -0.50 0.71 -8.98
N LEU A 36 -0.48 1.20 -10.23
CA LEU A 36 -0.58 2.63 -10.50
C LEU A 36 -1.95 3.19 -10.06
N TYR A 37 -3.01 2.44 -10.30
CA TYR A 37 -4.33 2.85 -9.85
C TYR A 37 -4.39 3.01 -8.32
N GLY A 38 -3.89 2.03 -7.58
CA GLY A 38 -3.82 2.09 -6.12
C GLY A 38 -2.89 3.19 -5.61
N ALA A 39 -1.70 3.30 -6.18
CA ALA A 39 -0.68 4.23 -5.70
C ALA A 39 -0.95 5.69 -6.09
N VAL A 40 -1.63 5.94 -7.19
CA VAL A 40 -1.88 7.30 -7.69
C VAL A 40 -3.32 7.71 -7.46
N VAL A 41 -4.29 7.01 -8.08
CA VAL A 41 -5.69 7.44 -8.06
C VAL A 41 -6.29 7.37 -6.66
N LEU A 42 -6.22 6.21 -6.01
CA LEU A 42 -6.81 6.04 -4.67
C LEU A 42 -6.09 6.87 -3.61
N ASN A 43 -4.79 7.10 -3.78
CA ASN A 43 -4.03 7.93 -2.87
C ASN A 43 -4.46 9.41 -2.92
N VAL A 44 -4.68 9.97 -4.11
CA VAL A 44 -5.06 11.38 -4.26
C VAL A 44 -6.47 11.66 -3.75
N VAL A 45 -7.41 10.73 -3.94
CA VAL A 45 -8.80 10.92 -3.51
C VAL A 45 -9.04 10.58 -2.05
N THR A 46 -8.09 9.95 -1.35
CA THR A 46 -8.23 9.62 0.07
C THR A 46 -8.13 10.89 0.93
N PRO A 47 -9.13 11.19 1.77
CA PRO A 47 -9.09 12.37 2.63
C PRO A 47 -7.90 12.30 3.59
N GLY A 48 -7.15 13.40 3.69
CA GLY A 48 -5.96 13.48 4.51
C GLY A 48 -4.80 12.60 4.03
N ALA A 49 -4.79 12.19 2.76
CA ALA A 49 -3.71 11.39 2.21
C ALA A 49 -2.35 12.07 2.39
N PRO A 50 -1.32 11.34 2.87
CA PRO A 50 0.02 11.86 3.02
C PRO A 50 0.77 11.87 1.67
N SER A 51 0.13 12.34 0.61
CA SER A 51 0.79 12.44 -0.68
C SER A 51 1.50 13.78 -0.80
N MET A 52 2.68 13.79 -1.41
CA MET A 52 3.43 15.02 -1.63
C MET A 52 2.59 16.08 -2.36
N LEU A 53 1.75 15.65 -3.31
CA LEU A 53 0.88 16.55 -4.06
C LEU A 53 -0.17 17.20 -3.15
N CYS A 54 -0.85 16.41 -2.31
CA CYS A 54 -1.85 16.93 -1.38
C CYS A 54 -1.23 17.84 -0.33
N ILE A 55 -0.03 17.52 0.18
CA ILE A 55 0.69 18.35 1.15
C ILE A 55 1.10 19.67 0.50
N ALA A 56 1.75 19.65 -0.66
CA ALA A 56 2.18 20.86 -1.35
C ALA A 56 1.01 21.79 -1.71
N LEU A 57 -0.11 21.23 -2.13
CA LEU A 57 -1.32 22.00 -2.40
C LEU A 57 -1.91 22.59 -1.11
N SER A 58 -2.00 21.83 -0.04
CA SER A 58 -2.54 22.32 1.23
C SER A 58 -1.69 23.45 1.82
N GLU A 59 -0.38 23.36 1.75
CA GLU A 59 0.54 24.42 2.18
C GLU A 59 0.40 25.69 1.32
N LYS A 60 0.32 25.54 -0.01
CA LYS A 60 0.16 26.67 -0.93
C LYS A 60 -1.19 27.40 -0.79
N LEU A 61 -2.25 26.65 -0.50
CA LEU A 61 -3.60 27.18 -0.35
C LEU A 61 -3.93 27.60 1.09
N GLY A 62 -3.04 27.34 2.06
CA GLY A 62 -3.27 27.63 3.47
C GLY A 62 -4.43 26.83 4.08
N VAL A 63 -4.68 25.61 3.57
CA VAL A 63 -5.77 24.74 4.01
C VAL A 63 -5.18 23.42 4.55
N THR A 64 -5.99 22.66 5.30
CA THR A 64 -5.58 21.34 5.79
C THR A 64 -5.72 20.28 4.71
N THR A 65 -4.98 19.18 4.82
CA THR A 65 -5.14 18.02 3.92
C THR A 65 -6.51 17.33 4.06
N PHE A 66 -7.32 17.73 5.03
CA PHE A 66 -8.69 17.27 5.26
C PHE A 66 -9.76 18.23 4.69
N VAL A 67 -9.40 19.11 3.79
CA VAL A 67 -10.34 19.98 3.10
C VAL A 67 -11.39 19.13 2.38
N ALA A 68 -12.67 19.51 2.53
CA ALA A 68 -13.83 18.85 1.94
C ALA A 68 -13.86 17.29 2.12
N PRO A 69 -13.82 16.78 3.37
CA PRO A 69 -13.71 15.35 3.63
C PRO A 69 -14.90 14.55 3.06
N THR A 70 -16.09 15.11 3.05
CA THR A 70 -17.30 14.46 2.49
C THR A 70 -17.15 14.20 1.00
N MET A 71 -16.65 15.19 0.24
CA MET A 71 -16.41 15.04 -1.20
C MET A 71 -15.30 14.00 -1.47
N ALA A 72 -14.24 14.05 -0.67
CA ALA A 72 -13.14 13.09 -0.80
C ALA A 72 -13.60 11.65 -0.53
N ILE A 73 -14.46 11.42 0.47
CA ILE A 73 -15.05 10.09 0.75
C ILE A 73 -15.93 9.63 -0.42
N VAL A 74 -16.79 10.49 -0.94
CA VAL A 74 -17.62 10.14 -2.10
C VAL A 74 -16.76 9.75 -3.31
N LEU A 75 -15.74 10.56 -3.62
CA LEU A 75 -14.80 10.26 -4.70
C LEU A 75 -14.02 8.97 -4.46
N LEU A 76 -13.61 8.71 -3.22
CA LEU A 76 -12.92 7.47 -2.85
C LEU A 76 -13.81 6.24 -3.09
N VAL A 77 -15.07 6.28 -2.66
CA VAL A 77 -16.02 5.17 -2.86
C VAL A 77 -16.27 4.94 -4.35
N VAL A 78 -16.49 6.02 -5.11
CA VAL A 78 -16.70 5.92 -6.57
C VAL A 78 -15.45 5.38 -7.27
N ALA A 79 -14.27 5.93 -6.98
CA ALA A 79 -13.01 5.45 -7.57
C ALA A 79 -12.75 3.99 -7.20
N PHE A 80 -12.90 3.62 -5.92
CA PHE A 80 -12.68 2.24 -5.48
C PHE A 80 -13.65 1.27 -6.15
N GLY A 81 -14.93 1.61 -6.21
CA GLY A 81 -15.96 0.81 -6.90
C GLY A 81 -15.67 0.67 -8.40
N PHE A 82 -15.29 1.77 -9.07
CA PHE A 82 -14.90 1.75 -10.47
C PHE A 82 -13.65 0.88 -10.69
N GLY A 83 -12.65 0.97 -9.82
CA GLY A 83 -11.44 0.15 -9.89
C GLY A 83 -11.75 -1.34 -9.79
N ILE A 84 -12.54 -1.76 -8.79
CA ILE A 84 -12.97 -3.15 -8.64
C ILE A 84 -13.72 -3.62 -9.89
N PHE A 85 -14.70 -2.85 -10.36
CA PHE A 85 -15.48 -3.19 -11.54
C PHE A 85 -14.60 -3.35 -12.78
N TYR A 86 -13.77 -2.34 -13.06
CA TYR A 86 -12.91 -2.33 -14.25
C TYR A 86 -11.88 -3.47 -14.24
N PHE A 87 -11.16 -3.66 -13.14
CA PHE A 87 -10.13 -4.71 -13.08
C PHE A 87 -10.72 -6.12 -13.03
N THR A 88 -11.89 -6.29 -12.46
CA THR A 88 -12.61 -7.58 -12.52
C THR A 88 -13.06 -7.88 -13.94
N TRP A 89 -13.65 -6.90 -14.62
CA TRP A 89 -14.05 -7.02 -16.01
C TRP A 89 -12.84 -7.30 -16.93
N ALA A 90 -11.76 -6.55 -16.79
CA ALA A 90 -10.53 -6.72 -17.56
C ALA A 90 -9.90 -8.10 -17.31
N SER A 91 -9.84 -8.56 -16.05
CA SER A 91 -9.35 -9.89 -15.70
C SER A 91 -10.18 -11.00 -16.35
N ASN A 92 -11.50 -10.89 -16.29
CA ASN A 92 -12.40 -11.87 -16.90
C ASN A 92 -12.29 -11.86 -18.42
N SER A 93 -12.15 -10.68 -19.03
CA SER A 93 -11.94 -10.54 -20.47
C SER A 93 -10.63 -11.20 -20.93
N LEU A 94 -9.54 -11.01 -20.20
CA LEU A 94 -8.25 -11.65 -20.49
C LEU A 94 -8.33 -13.17 -20.33
N ARG A 95 -9.00 -13.66 -19.28
CA ARG A 95 -9.23 -15.09 -19.08
C ARG A 95 -10.03 -15.73 -20.21
N ALA A 96 -11.07 -15.03 -20.66
CA ALA A 96 -11.88 -15.51 -21.80
C ALA A 96 -11.07 -15.63 -23.11
N ARG A 97 -9.98 -14.85 -23.23
CA ARG A 97 -9.01 -14.95 -24.34
C ARG A 97 -7.89 -15.97 -24.09
N GLY A 98 -7.96 -16.74 -23.01
CA GLY A 98 -6.92 -17.71 -22.63
C GLY A 98 -5.66 -17.10 -22.00
N ILE A 99 -5.68 -15.79 -21.69
CA ILE A 99 -4.55 -15.07 -21.10
C ILE A 99 -4.72 -15.05 -19.58
N GLY A 100 -4.18 -16.09 -18.91
CA GLY A 100 -4.13 -16.19 -17.47
C GLY A 100 -2.80 -15.69 -16.88
N PHE A 101 -2.50 -16.13 -15.66
CA PHE A 101 -1.22 -15.86 -15.02
C PHE A 101 -0.12 -16.70 -15.69
N VAL A 102 0.93 -16.03 -16.15
CA VAL A 102 2.16 -16.66 -16.64
C VAL A 102 3.30 -16.25 -15.73
N ALA A 103 3.94 -17.23 -15.07
CA ALA A 103 5.10 -16.98 -14.23
C ALA A 103 6.33 -16.68 -15.10
N SER A 104 7.10 -15.68 -14.72
CA SER A 104 8.46 -15.44 -15.22
C SER A 104 9.46 -16.27 -14.40
N GLU A 105 10.67 -16.49 -14.93
CA GLU A 105 11.73 -17.17 -14.18
C GLU A 105 12.02 -16.49 -12.84
N SER A 106 12.05 -15.17 -12.81
CA SER A 106 12.23 -14.38 -11.60
C SER A 106 11.09 -14.52 -10.58
N ASP A 107 9.91 -14.97 -10.99
CA ASP A 107 8.78 -15.18 -10.08
C ASP A 107 8.85 -16.54 -9.38
N ALA A 108 9.60 -17.49 -9.92
CA ALA A 108 9.67 -18.85 -9.37
C ALA A 108 10.18 -18.84 -7.92
N GLU A 109 11.19 -18.04 -7.63
CA GLU A 109 11.73 -17.87 -6.27
C GLU A 109 10.72 -17.23 -5.31
N LEU A 110 10.01 -16.18 -5.77
CA LEU A 110 8.97 -15.50 -4.98
C LEU A 110 7.80 -16.42 -4.67
N ILE A 111 7.43 -17.25 -5.63
CA ILE A 111 6.36 -18.24 -5.49
C ILE A 111 6.80 -19.37 -4.53
N ALA A 112 8.01 -19.87 -4.66
CA ALA A 112 8.58 -20.89 -3.77
C ALA A 112 8.69 -20.35 -2.33
N GLY A 113 9.19 -19.13 -2.15
CA GLY A 113 9.29 -18.46 -0.86
C GLY A 113 7.96 -18.26 -0.16
N SER A 114 6.87 -17.99 -0.92
CA SER A 114 5.53 -17.84 -0.36
C SER A 114 4.90 -19.17 0.08
N THR A 115 5.38 -20.28 -0.43
CA THR A 115 4.90 -21.64 -0.10
C THR A 115 5.70 -22.25 1.07
N SER A 116 6.90 -21.72 1.35
CA SER A 116 7.68 -22.10 2.53
C SER A 116 6.93 -21.60 3.76
N GLY A 117 6.45 -22.51 4.60
CA GLY A 117 5.61 -22.24 5.77
C GLY A 117 6.26 -21.34 6.85
N LYS A 118 6.66 -20.13 6.47
CA LYS A 118 7.14 -19.11 7.41
C LYS A 118 5.98 -18.73 8.33
N GLU A 119 6.20 -18.81 9.62
CA GLU A 119 5.26 -18.31 10.61
C GLU A 119 5.06 -16.81 10.39
N LEU A 120 3.92 -16.47 9.80
CA LEU A 120 3.53 -15.07 9.63
C LEU A 120 3.02 -14.51 10.97
N PRO A 121 3.32 -13.24 11.28
CA PRO A 121 2.74 -12.61 12.45
C PRO A 121 1.22 -12.64 12.36
N PRO A 122 0.51 -12.83 13.47
CA PRO A 122 -0.94 -12.81 13.48
C PRO A 122 -1.46 -11.44 12.99
N ILE A 123 -2.57 -11.47 12.25
CA ILE A 123 -3.15 -10.30 11.56
C ILE A 123 -3.27 -9.06 12.46
N HIS A 124 -3.64 -9.24 13.73
CA HIS A 124 -3.77 -8.12 14.66
C HIS A 124 -2.44 -7.41 14.94
N LEU A 125 -1.31 -8.12 14.99
CA LEU A 125 0.03 -7.51 15.13
C LEU A 125 0.48 -6.82 13.84
N ALA A 126 0.07 -7.32 12.69
CA ALA A 126 0.39 -6.71 11.41
C ALA A 126 -0.39 -5.40 11.17
N ILE A 127 -1.64 -5.31 11.66
CA ILE A 127 -2.51 -4.14 11.48
C ILE A 127 -2.20 -3.02 12.49
N LEU A 128 -1.73 -3.37 13.69
CA LEU A 128 -1.51 -2.44 14.80
C LEU A 128 -0.66 -1.21 14.43
N PRO A 129 0.47 -1.31 13.72
CA PRO A 129 1.25 -0.13 13.31
C PRO A 129 0.46 0.84 12.42
N TYR A 130 -0.40 0.32 11.54
CA TYR A 130 -1.24 1.16 10.67
C TYR A 130 -2.29 1.93 11.46
N ILE A 131 -2.92 1.29 12.45
CA ILE A 131 -3.86 1.95 13.34
C ILE A 131 -3.17 3.07 14.11
N VAL A 132 -1.96 2.82 14.65
CA VAL A 132 -1.17 3.83 15.37
C VAL A 132 -0.85 5.02 14.46
N ILE A 133 -0.42 4.81 13.22
CA ILE A 133 -0.15 5.88 12.26
C ILE A 133 -1.39 6.72 12.00
N ILE A 134 -2.55 6.09 11.78
CA ILE A 134 -3.81 6.79 11.50
C ILE A 134 -4.23 7.64 12.71
N VAL A 135 -4.22 7.05 13.89
CA VAL A 135 -4.60 7.74 15.14
C VAL A 135 -3.65 8.90 15.43
N LEU A 136 -2.35 8.69 15.35
CA LEU A 136 -1.37 9.76 15.57
C LEU A 136 -1.56 10.90 14.55
N LYS A 137 -1.80 10.58 13.30
CA LYS A 137 -2.04 11.58 12.27
C LYS A 137 -3.27 12.43 12.57
N LEU A 138 -4.36 11.81 13.03
CA LEU A 138 -5.57 12.54 13.43
C LEU A 138 -5.33 13.43 14.64
N VAL A 139 -4.60 12.95 15.65
CA VAL A 139 -4.28 13.70 16.86
C VAL A 139 -3.35 14.89 16.56
N LEU A 140 -2.34 14.67 15.70
CA LEU A 140 -1.36 15.69 15.34
C LEU A 140 -1.84 16.67 14.28
N ALA A 141 -2.97 16.40 13.62
CA ALA A 141 -3.49 17.22 12.50
C ALA A 141 -3.71 18.71 12.89
N ASN A 142 -3.99 18.99 14.17
CA ASN A 142 -4.25 20.35 14.65
C ASN A 142 -3.04 20.96 15.39
N SER A 143 -1.98 20.19 15.63
CA SER A 143 -0.86 20.63 16.49
C SER A 143 0.43 20.87 15.74
N MET A 144 0.56 20.34 14.54
CA MET A 144 1.80 20.40 13.74
C MET A 144 1.50 20.68 12.27
N SER A 145 2.53 21.10 11.50
CA SER A 145 2.42 21.18 10.05
C SER A 145 2.07 19.80 9.44
N ALA A 146 1.42 19.79 8.27
CA ALA A 146 1.04 18.54 7.62
C ALA A 146 2.23 17.60 7.39
N SER A 147 3.39 18.16 7.01
CA SER A 147 4.63 17.43 6.76
C SER A 147 5.21 16.83 8.06
N ASP A 148 5.30 17.61 9.12
CA ASP A 148 5.90 17.17 10.39
C ASP A 148 5.02 16.13 11.08
N GLY A 149 3.70 16.33 11.05
CA GLY A 149 2.74 15.37 11.61
C GLY A 149 2.81 14.01 10.92
N ILE A 150 3.02 13.99 9.60
CA ILE A 150 3.18 12.73 8.84
C ILE A 150 4.51 12.06 9.16
N ASN A 151 5.61 12.81 9.14
CA ASN A 151 6.93 12.27 9.43
C ASN A 151 7.00 11.68 10.84
N THR A 152 6.42 12.38 11.83
CA THR A 152 6.33 11.90 13.21
C THR A 152 5.48 10.64 13.32
N ALA A 153 4.29 10.61 12.68
CA ALA A 153 3.41 9.45 12.71
C ALA A 153 4.06 8.22 12.05
N MET A 154 4.77 8.42 10.94
CA MET A 154 5.51 7.34 10.26
C MET A 154 6.68 6.83 11.09
N GLY A 155 7.46 7.73 11.71
CA GLY A 155 8.56 7.35 12.59
C GLY A 155 8.08 6.50 13.77
N VAL A 156 7.04 6.93 14.46
CA VAL A 156 6.44 6.17 15.57
C VAL A 156 5.86 4.86 15.07
N GLY A 157 5.16 4.84 13.91
CA GLY A 157 4.63 3.63 13.30
C GLY A 157 5.71 2.61 12.96
N ALA A 158 6.86 3.06 12.45
CA ALA A 158 8.01 2.21 12.18
C ALA A 158 8.60 1.59 13.45
N ILE A 159 8.73 2.38 14.52
CA ILE A 159 9.19 1.90 15.83
C ILE A 159 8.23 0.85 16.39
N VAL A 160 6.92 1.11 16.34
CA VAL A 160 5.89 0.15 16.77
C VAL A 160 5.96 -1.12 15.95
N LEU A 161 6.14 -1.03 14.61
CA LEU A 161 6.28 -2.19 13.73
C LEU A 161 7.48 -3.04 14.12
N ILE A 162 8.63 -2.42 14.38
CA ILE A 162 9.85 -3.13 14.80
C ILE A 162 9.64 -3.82 16.14
N ILE A 163 9.06 -3.14 17.12
CA ILE A 163 8.84 -3.70 18.46
C ILE A 163 7.85 -4.87 18.42
N THR A 164 6.71 -4.70 17.74
CA THR A 164 5.65 -5.71 17.69
C THR A 164 6.02 -6.94 16.88
N ASN A 165 6.85 -6.76 15.84
CA ASN A 165 7.26 -7.83 14.95
C ASN A 165 8.71 -8.28 15.17
N TYR A 166 9.37 -7.83 16.23
CA TYR A 166 10.78 -8.12 16.52
C TYR A 166 11.09 -9.63 16.51
N LYS A 167 10.19 -10.44 17.07
CA LYS A 167 10.33 -11.91 17.11
C LYS A 167 10.38 -12.52 15.70
N TYR A 168 9.63 -11.98 14.76
CA TYR A 168 9.52 -12.46 13.38
C TYR A 168 10.62 -11.88 12.46
N LEU A 169 11.13 -10.69 12.82
CA LEU A 169 12.20 -10.00 12.12
C LEU A 169 13.60 -10.52 12.46
N LYS A 170 13.80 -11.05 13.66
CA LYS A 170 15.12 -11.44 14.19
C LYS A 170 15.89 -12.49 13.35
N GLY A 171 15.22 -13.22 12.45
CA GLY A 171 15.84 -14.19 11.53
C GLY A 171 16.23 -13.64 10.16
N HIS A 172 15.77 -12.45 9.77
CA HIS A 172 15.90 -11.96 8.40
C HIS A 172 16.63 -10.62 8.25
N ILE A 173 16.64 -9.75 9.29
CA ILE A 173 17.27 -8.41 9.18
C ILE A 173 18.77 -8.51 8.88
N VAL A 174 19.45 -9.54 9.37
CA VAL A 174 20.90 -9.70 9.19
C VAL A 174 21.22 -10.32 7.81
N GLN A 175 20.37 -11.16 7.26
CA GLN A 175 20.59 -11.79 5.96
C GLN A 175 20.23 -10.87 4.78
N ASP A 176 19.14 -10.10 4.89
CA ASP A 176 18.67 -9.24 3.80
C ASP A 176 19.40 -7.88 3.73
N LEU A 177 20.19 -7.52 4.76
CA LEU A 177 21.05 -6.32 4.78
C LEU A 177 22.47 -6.59 4.25
N VAL A 178 22.87 -7.85 4.07
CA VAL A 178 24.24 -8.25 3.67
C VAL A 178 24.30 -8.76 2.23
N THR A 179 23.14 -8.95 1.58
CA THR A 179 23.02 -9.28 0.14
C THR A 179 22.55 -8.07 -0.63
#